data_43ccbf647d7b76bf180c79eb7be66fc0
#
_entry.id   43ccbf647d7b76bf180c79eb7be66fc0
#
_cell.length_a   1.000
_cell.length_b   1.000
_cell.length_c   1.000
_cell.angle_alpha   90.00
_cell.angle_beta   90.00
_cell.angle_gamma   90.00
#
_symmetry.space_group_name_H-M   'P 1'
#
loop_
_entity.id
_entity.type
_entity.pdbx_description
1 polymer ?
#
loop_
_entity_poly.entity_id
_entity_poly.type
_entity_poly.pdbx_seq_one_letter_code
_entity_poly.pdbx_strand_id
1 'polypeptide(L)'
;MPIHRLDERPDRVATLQDITCDSDGKIANFISTKNVSHYLPVHSLKSKDPYYMGVFLVGAYQEILGDMHNLFGDTNAVHVSVSDKGYNIEQIIDGETVAEVLDYVQYSPKKLVRTLETWVTKSVKEGRITVEEGKEFLSNYRSGLYGYTYLE
;
A
#
# COMPACT_ATOMS: atom_id res chain seq x y z
N MET A 1 -8.78 12.50 2.63
CA MET A 1 -10.27 12.40 2.47
C MET A 1 -10.61 11.25 1.54
N PRO A 2 -11.79 10.64 1.61
CA PRO A 2 -12.26 9.72 0.56
C PRO A 2 -12.24 10.40 -0.81
N ILE A 3 -11.85 9.67 -1.87
CA ILE A 3 -11.80 10.18 -3.24
C ILE A 3 -12.84 9.52 -4.16
N HIS A 4 -13.70 8.70 -3.61
CA HIS A 4 -14.83 8.05 -4.30
C HIS A 4 -16.06 8.03 -3.40
N ARG A 5 -17.21 7.63 -3.95
CA ARG A 5 -18.52 7.62 -3.26
C ARG A 5 -18.88 9.01 -2.68
N LEU A 6 -18.51 10.08 -3.41
CA LEU A 6 -18.66 11.47 -2.95
C LEU A 6 -20.13 11.94 -2.95
N ASP A 7 -21.02 11.23 -3.61
CA ASP A 7 -22.46 11.40 -3.63
C ASP A 7 -23.19 10.65 -2.50
N GLU A 8 -22.49 9.77 -1.79
CA GLU A 8 -23.02 9.06 -0.63
C GLU A 8 -22.76 9.85 0.66
N ARG A 9 -23.71 9.80 1.60
CA ARG A 9 -23.48 10.38 2.92
C ARG A 9 -22.60 9.48 3.78
N PRO A 10 -21.48 9.97 4.30
CA PRO A 10 -20.66 9.21 5.24
C PRO A 10 -21.46 8.78 6.49
N ASP A 11 -21.31 7.53 6.89
CA ASP A 11 -22.00 6.91 8.00
C ASP A 11 -21.06 6.39 9.10
N ARG A 12 -19.76 6.61 8.93
CA ARG A 12 -18.68 6.23 9.85
C ARG A 12 -17.72 7.38 10.04
N VAL A 13 -16.87 7.23 11.04
CA VAL A 13 -15.74 8.13 11.29
C VAL A 13 -14.45 7.32 11.41
N ALA A 14 -13.35 7.94 11.02
CA ALA A 14 -12.01 7.35 11.09
C ALA A 14 -11.00 8.35 11.65
N THR A 15 -9.90 7.85 12.14
CA THR A 15 -8.67 8.57 12.41
C THR A 15 -7.56 7.97 11.54
N LEU A 16 -6.56 8.76 11.19
CA LEU A 16 -5.40 8.29 10.44
C LEU A 16 -4.21 8.22 11.39
N GLN A 17 -3.62 7.04 11.49
CA GLN A 17 -2.48 6.78 12.36
C GLN A 17 -1.35 6.16 11.57
N ASP A 18 -0.12 6.33 12.04
CA ASP A 18 1.02 5.65 11.47
C ASP A 18 1.06 4.15 11.85
N ILE A 19 1.93 3.41 11.19
CA ILE A 19 2.19 1.98 11.45
C ILE A 19 3.65 1.77 11.83
N THR A 20 4.24 2.73 12.55
CA THR A 20 5.61 2.65 13.03
C THR A 20 5.70 1.90 14.35
N CYS A 21 6.88 1.32 14.65
CA CYS A 21 7.08 0.53 15.86
C CYS A 21 7.44 1.37 17.09
N ASP A 22 7.78 2.64 16.92
CA ASP A 22 8.41 3.52 17.90
C ASP A 22 7.68 4.85 18.13
N SER A 23 6.56 5.06 17.48
CA SER A 23 5.73 6.26 17.66
C SER A 23 4.23 5.95 17.59
N ASP A 24 3.43 6.83 18.18
CA ASP A 24 1.97 6.85 18.08
C ASP A 24 1.54 8.05 17.23
N GLY A 25 2.15 8.22 16.06
CA GLY A 25 1.84 9.30 15.14
C GLY A 25 0.38 9.23 14.66
N LYS A 26 -0.29 10.37 14.62
CA LYS A 26 -1.66 10.47 14.12
C LYS A 26 -1.96 11.82 13.49
N ILE A 27 -2.80 11.81 12.49
CA ILE A 27 -3.48 13.02 12.03
C ILE A 27 -4.73 13.19 12.89
N ALA A 28 -4.70 14.18 13.80
CA ALA A 28 -5.75 14.41 14.78
C ALA A 28 -6.72 15.54 14.38
N ASN A 29 -6.40 16.30 13.32
CA ASN A 29 -7.17 17.44 12.87
C ASN A 29 -7.43 17.36 11.38
N PHE A 30 -8.68 17.45 10.99
CA PHE A 30 -9.13 17.40 9.60
C PHE A 30 -9.90 18.68 9.26
N ILE A 31 -9.72 19.16 8.03
CA ILE A 31 -10.49 20.30 7.52
C ILE A 31 -11.96 19.88 7.38
N SER A 32 -12.84 20.69 7.89
CA SER A 32 -14.29 20.51 7.83
C SER A 32 -14.95 21.79 7.29
N THR A 33 -16.18 21.69 6.81
CA THR A 33 -16.95 22.82 6.28
C THR A 33 -17.26 23.90 7.31
N LYS A 34 -17.22 23.57 8.61
CA LYS A 34 -17.55 24.52 9.69
C LYS A 34 -16.33 24.90 10.54
N ASN A 35 -15.49 23.94 10.87
CA ASN A 35 -14.32 24.09 11.74
C ASN A 35 -13.36 22.92 11.54
N VAL A 36 -12.31 22.85 12.35
CA VAL A 36 -11.46 21.67 12.45
C VAL A 36 -12.25 20.53 13.12
N SER A 37 -12.22 19.35 12.49
CA SER A 37 -12.78 18.10 13.02
C SER A 37 -11.67 17.21 13.56
N HIS A 38 -11.92 16.50 14.65
CA HIS A 38 -10.99 15.52 15.22
C HIS A 38 -11.16 14.11 14.63
N TYR A 39 -12.01 13.96 13.65
CA TYR A 39 -12.24 12.72 12.93
C TYR A 39 -12.56 13.00 11.47
N LEU A 40 -12.30 12.02 10.64
CA LEU A 40 -12.58 12.05 9.22
C LEU A 40 -13.89 11.30 8.95
N PRO A 41 -14.90 11.94 8.33
CA PRO A 41 -16.09 11.23 7.85
C PRO A 41 -15.73 10.26 6.74
N VAL A 42 -16.15 9.00 6.89
CA VAL A 42 -15.94 7.92 5.92
C VAL A 42 -17.21 7.09 5.74
N HIS A 43 -17.22 6.20 4.78
CA HIS A 43 -18.33 5.30 4.51
C HIS A 43 -18.05 3.91 5.11
N SER A 44 -19.09 3.16 5.41
CA SER A 44 -18.97 1.74 5.74
C SER A 44 -18.23 0.98 4.63
N LEU A 45 -17.27 0.14 5.00
CA LEU A 45 -16.55 -0.70 4.05
C LEU A 45 -17.50 -1.75 3.46
N LYS A 46 -17.39 -1.97 2.15
CA LYS A 46 -18.05 -3.07 1.44
C LYS A 46 -17.02 -4.18 1.26
N SER A 47 -17.35 -5.40 1.63
CA SER A 47 -16.41 -6.51 1.88
C SER A 47 -15.49 -6.93 0.71
N LYS A 48 -15.62 -6.36 -0.48
CA LYS A 48 -14.79 -6.67 -1.65
C LYS A 48 -14.33 -5.45 -2.44
N ASP A 49 -14.79 -4.28 -2.06
CA ASP A 49 -14.48 -3.04 -2.78
C ASP A 49 -13.37 -2.30 -2.02
N PRO A 50 -12.26 -1.97 -2.67
CA PRO A 50 -11.21 -1.16 -2.04
C PRO A 50 -11.77 0.22 -1.66
N TYR A 51 -11.30 0.76 -0.55
CA TYR A 51 -11.68 2.09 -0.07
C TYR A 51 -10.50 3.05 -0.18
N TYR A 52 -10.54 3.91 -1.17
CA TYR A 52 -9.44 4.82 -1.45
C TYR A 52 -9.54 6.13 -0.66
N MET A 53 -8.43 6.53 -0.11
CA MET A 53 -8.23 7.78 0.60
C MET A 53 -7.18 8.63 -0.11
N GLY A 54 -7.46 9.92 -0.32
CA GLY A 54 -6.49 10.85 -0.88
C GLY A 54 -5.91 11.77 0.19
N VAL A 55 -4.60 11.94 0.17
CA VAL A 55 -3.86 13.00 0.85
C VAL A 55 -3.41 13.98 -0.21
N PHE A 56 -3.79 15.24 -0.09
CA PHE A 56 -3.58 16.26 -1.11
C PHE A 56 -2.49 17.25 -0.72
N LEU A 57 -1.93 17.91 -1.70
CA LEU A 57 -0.89 18.93 -1.55
C LEU A 57 0.35 18.37 -0.85
N VAL A 58 0.68 17.12 -1.13
CA VAL A 58 1.91 16.48 -0.69
C VAL A 58 3.06 17.05 -1.51
N GLY A 59 4.12 17.50 -0.85
CA GLY A 59 5.32 18.02 -1.50
C GLY A 59 6.49 17.04 -1.38
N ALA A 60 7.57 17.33 -2.09
CA ALA A 60 8.77 16.48 -2.15
C ALA A 60 9.37 16.15 -0.77
N TYR A 61 9.20 17.02 0.22
CA TYR A 61 9.69 16.73 1.58
C TYR A 61 8.88 15.64 2.29
N GLN A 62 7.57 15.58 2.06
CA GLN A 62 6.75 14.52 2.64
C GLN A 62 7.09 13.16 2.04
N GLU A 63 7.33 13.10 0.72
CA GLU A 63 7.73 11.85 0.06
C GLU A 63 9.09 11.37 0.56
N ILE A 64 10.09 12.26 0.61
CA ILE A 64 11.42 11.93 1.12
C ILE A 64 11.39 11.50 2.60
N LEU A 65 10.56 12.12 3.42
CA LEU A 65 10.44 11.80 4.86
C LEU A 65 9.68 10.48 5.11
N GLY A 66 8.99 9.94 4.12
CA GLY A 66 8.44 8.60 4.15
C GLY A 66 9.53 7.55 4.33
N ASP A 67 10.64 7.67 3.56
CA ASP A 67 11.96 7.05 3.77
C ASP A 67 11.92 5.53 4.02
N MET A 68 10.98 4.82 3.39
CA MET A 68 10.80 3.35 3.54
C MET A 68 10.82 2.89 5.02
N HIS A 69 10.29 3.72 5.92
CA HIS A 69 10.29 3.42 7.35
C HIS A 69 9.61 2.07 7.62
N ASN A 70 10.24 1.23 8.43
CA ASN A 70 9.83 -0.15 8.68
C ASN A 70 9.72 -1.03 7.41
N LEU A 71 10.43 -0.66 6.35
CA LEU A 71 10.40 -1.33 5.03
C LEU A 71 9.04 -1.26 4.33
N PHE A 72 8.22 -0.29 4.66
CA PHE A 72 7.11 0.11 3.81
C PHE A 72 7.62 1.04 2.71
N GLY A 73 7.27 0.74 1.48
CA GLY A 73 7.56 1.61 0.35
C GLY A 73 6.64 2.83 0.29
N ASP A 74 6.83 3.67 -0.71
CA ASP A 74 5.95 4.80 -0.95
C ASP A 74 4.55 4.33 -1.37
N THR A 75 3.55 5.15 -1.06
CA THR A 75 2.18 4.91 -1.50
C THR A 75 1.99 5.37 -2.96
N ASN A 76 0.92 4.88 -3.61
CA ASN A 76 0.56 5.37 -4.92
C ASN A 76 0.44 6.90 -4.93
N ALA A 77 1.05 7.55 -5.91
CA ALA A 77 1.02 9.00 -6.08
C ALA A 77 0.41 9.40 -7.42
N VAL A 78 -0.27 10.54 -7.44
CA VAL A 78 -0.89 11.07 -8.65
C VAL A 78 -0.56 12.56 -8.77
N HIS A 79 0.04 12.94 -9.89
CA HIS A 79 0.26 14.36 -10.22
C HIS A 79 -0.97 14.89 -10.95
N VAL A 80 -1.59 15.90 -10.38
CA VAL A 80 -2.80 16.51 -10.93
C VAL A 80 -2.59 17.99 -11.13
N SER A 81 -2.88 18.49 -12.33
CA SER A 81 -2.99 19.91 -12.61
C SER A 81 -4.46 20.34 -12.65
N VAL A 82 -4.71 21.57 -12.23
CA VAL A 82 -6.04 22.17 -12.20
C VAL A 82 -6.07 23.40 -13.07
N SER A 83 -7.13 23.57 -13.87
CA SER A 83 -7.37 24.71 -14.73
C SER A 83 -8.84 25.14 -14.65
N ASP A 84 -9.19 26.25 -15.29
CA ASP A 84 -10.58 26.72 -15.41
C ASP A 84 -11.51 25.72 -16.12
N LYS A 85 -10.94 24.74 -16.85
CA LYS A 85 -11.67 23.70 -17.58
C LYS A 85 -11.82 22.39 -16.78
N GLY A 86 -11.28 22.34 -15.57
CA GLY A 86 -11.28 21.14 -14.73
C GLY A 86 -9.86 20.72 -14.34
N TYR A 87 -9.64 19.42 -14.23
CA TYR A 87 -8.34 18.84 -13.84
C TYR A 87 -7.81 17.90 -14.92
N ASN A 88 -6.49 17.75 -14.94
CA ASN A 88 -5.80 16.73 -15.73
C ASN A 88 -4.94 15.86 -14.82
N ILE A 89 -4.94 14.57 -15.05
CA ILE A 89 -3.98 13.64 -14.45
C ILE A 89 -2.73 13.65 -15.33
N GLU A 90 -1.65 14.21 -14.81
CA GLU A 90 -0.38 14.36 -15.55
C GLU A 90 0.45 13.08 -15.46
N GLN A 91 0.46 12.44 -14.29
CA GLN A 91 1.23 11.23 -14.03
C GLN A 91 0.58 10.41 -12.93
N ILE A 92 0.66 9.09 -13.06
CA ILE A 92 0.35 8.11 -12.02
C ILE A 92 1.66 7.39 -11.71
N ILE A 93 1.99 7.27 -10.43
CA ILE A 93 3.18 6.59 -9.92
C ILE A 93 2.66 5.51 -8.97
N ASP A 94 2.94 4.26 -9.31
CA ASP A 94 2.61 3.14 -8.43
C ASP A 94 3.56 3.12 -7.24
N GLY A 95 3.05 2.76 -6.06
CA GLY A 95 3.87 2.56 -4.88
C GLY A 95 4.74 1.31 -4.99
N GLU A 96 5.78 1.23 -4.15
CA GLU A 96 6.76 0.16 -4.25
C GLU A 96 6.20 -1.20 -3.88
N THR A 97 6.71 -2.20 -4.61
CA THR A 97 6.54 -3.61 -4.30
C THR A 97 7.52 -4.07 -3.22
N VAL A 98 7.22 -5.18 -2.56
CA VAL A 98 8.15 -5.84 -1.62
C VAL A 98 9.50 -6.15 -2.28
N ALA A 99 9.50 -6.52 -3.57
CA ALA A 99 10.72 -6.80 -4.32
C ALA A 99 11.61 -5.57 -4.47
N GLU A 100 11.04 -4.39 -4.75
CA GLU A 100 11.78 -3.13 -4.86
C GLU A 100 12.39 -2.72 -3.53
N VAL A 101 11.63 -2.80 -2.44
CA VAL A 101 12.14 -2.53 -1.09
C VAL A 101 13.25 -3.50 -0.71
N LEU A 102 13.13 -4.79 -1.05
CA LEU A 102 14.19 -5.78 -0.84
C LEU A 102 15.46 -5.45 -1.62
N ASP A 103 15.34 -5.06 -2.89
CA ASP A 103 16.49 -4.65 -3.71
C ASP A 103 17.17 -3.40 -3.11
N TYR A 104 16.40 -2.45 -2.59
CA TYR A 104 16.95 -1.27 -1.92
C TYR A 104 17.82 -1.63 -0.71
N VAL A 105 17.39 -2.60 0.10
CA VAL A 105 18.17 -3.10 1.26
C VAL A 105 19.13 -4.24 0.89
N GLN A 106 19.45 -4.39 -0.41
CA GLN A 106 20.48 -5.29 -0.95
C GLN A 106 20.14 -6.80 -0.87
N TYR A 107 18.86 -7.15 -0.75
CA TYR A 107 18.39 -8.51 -0.93
C TYR A 107 17.89 -8.70 -2.37
N SER A 108 18.36 -9.73 -3.05
CA SER A 108 17.93 -10.02 -4.42
C SER A 108 16.66 -10.88 -4.43
N PRO A 109 15.50 -10.37 -4.86
CA PRO A 109 14.26 -11.15 -4.97
C PRO A 109 14.44 -12.40 -5.85
N LYS A 110 15.18 -12.28 -6.95
CA LYS A 110 15.49 -13.40 -7.85
C LYS A 110 16.26 -14.53 -7.14
N LYS A 111 17.22 -14.17 -6.28
CA LYS A 111 17.98 -15.14 -5.50
C LYS A 111 17.11 -15.84 -4.46
N LEU A 112 16.24 -15.10 -3.79
CA LEU A 112 15.28 -15.65 -2.83
C LEU A 112 14.36 -16.67 -3.49
N VAL A 113 13.76 -16.33 -4.64
CA VAL A 113 12.90 -17.24 -5.41
C VAL A 113 13.65 -18.51 -5.81
N ARG A 114 14.86 -18.39 -6.36
CA ARG A 114 15.67 -19.57 -6.75
C ARG A 114 16.01 -20.49 -5.57
N THR A 115 16.31 -19.90 -4.42
CA THR A 115 16.59 -20.67 -3.20
C THR A 115 15.33 -21.45 -2.80
N LEU A 116 14.18 -20.81 -2.82
CA LEU A 116 12.91 -21.43 -2.48
C LEU A 116 12.52 -22.53 -3.48
N GLU A 117 12.70 -22.29 -4.78
CA GLU A 117 12.49 -23.30 -5.82
C GLU A 117 13.33 -24.58 -5.57
N THR A 118 14.57 -24.40 -5.14
CA THR A 118 15.45 -25.50 -4.78
C THR A 118 14.90 -26.28 -3.60
N TRP A 119 14.45 -25.61 -2.55
CA TRP A 119 13.88 -26.24 -1.36
C TRP A 119 12.56 -26.96 -1.65
N VAL A 120 11.67 -26.33 -2.42
CA VAL A 120 10.41 -26.94 -2.86
C VAL A 120 10.69 -28.19 -3.69
N THR A 121 11.59 -28.09 -4.68
CA THR A 121 11.97 -29.26 -5.50
C THR A 121 12.52 -30.41 -4.67
N LYS A 122 13.34 -30.12 -3.68
CA LYS A 122 13.86 -31.12 -2.74
C LYS A 122 12.74 -31.75 -1.92
N SER A 123 11.83 -30.93 -1.38
CA SER A 123 10.70 -31.40 -0.55
C SER A 123 9.73 -32.31 -1.33
N VAL A 124 9.49 -31.97 -2.61
CA VAL A 124 8.68 -32.84 -3.50
C VAL A 124 9.39 -34.16 -3.75
N LYS A 125 10.69 -34.14 -4.05
CA LYS A 125 11.48 -35.39 -4.26
C LYS A 125 11.52 -36.30 -3.03
N GLU A 126 11.52 -35.71 -1.85
CA GLU A 126 11.51 -36.42 -0.58
C GLU A 126 10.09 -36.83 -0.13
N GLY A 127 9.06 -36.55 -0.93
CA GLY A 127 7.67 -36.89 -0.63
C GLY A 127 7.06 -36.14 0.55
N ARG A 128 7.64 -34.98 0.94
CA ARG A 128 7.14 -34.18 2.05
C ARG A 128 5.96 -33.29 1.64
N ILE A 129 5.90 -32.90 0.39
CA ILE A 129 4.81 -32.14 -0.22
C ILE A 129 4.54 -32.67 -1.62
N THR A 130 3.34 -32.46 -2.13
CA THR A 130 2.95 -32.77 -3.50
C THR A 130 3.50 -31.74 -4.48
N VAL A 131 3.44 -32.04 -5.77
CA VAL A 131 3.81 -31.10 -6.85
C VAL A 131 2.85 -29.89 -6.86
N GLU A 132 1.57 -30.14 -6.63
CA GLU A 132 0.52 -29.12 -6.59
C GLU A 132 0.74 -28.14 -5.44
N GLU A 133 0.98 -28.63 -4.23
CA GLU A 133 1.31 -27.80 -3.06
C GLU A 133 2.58 -26.97 -3.31
N GLY A 134 3.60 -27.56 -3.92
CA GLY A 134 4.82 -26.87 -4.28
C GLY A 134 4.60 -25.73 -5.27
N LYS A 135 3.75 -25.93 -6.29
CA LYS A 135 3.37 -24.88 -7.25
C LYS A 135 2.59 -23.75 -6.58
N GLU A 136 1.60 -24.10 -5.77
CA GLU A 136 0.78 -23.13 -5.05
C GLU A 136 1.65 -22.27 -4.13
N PHE A 137 2.54 -22.91 -3.35
CA PHE A 137 3.47 -22.22 -2.46
C PHE A 137 4.38 -21.23 -3.21
N LEU A 138 4.98 -21.66 -4.32
CA LEU A 138 5.83 -20.78 -5.15
C LEU A 138 5.03 -19.64 -5.80
N SER A 139 3.80 -19.90 -6.21
CA SER A 139 2.91 -18.88 -6.77
C SER A 139 2.59 -17.80 -5.73
N ASN A 140 2.18 -18.23 -4.52
CA ASN A 140 1.85 -17.32 -3.43
C ASN A 140 3.07 -16.51 -2.98
N TYR A 141 4.24 -17.14 -2.90
CA TYR A 141 5.47 -16.43 -2.54
C TYR A 141 5.85 -15.37 -3.59
N ARG A 142 5.75 -15.68 -4.89
CA ARG A 142 6.00 -14.71 -5.95
C ARG A 142 4.97 -13.58 -5.94
N SER A 143 3.71 -13.90 -5.76
CA SER A 143 2.64 -12.90 -5.64
C SER A 143 2.94 -11.93 -4.49
N GLY A 144 3.34 -12.45 -3.31
CA GLY A 144 3.72 -11.60 -2.18
C GLY A 144 4.95 -10.74 -2.45
N LEU A 145 5.98 -11.28 -3.15
CA LEU A 145 7.17 -10.49 -3.50
C LEU A 145 6.88 -9.32 -4.44
N TYR A 146 5.98 -9.51 -5.39
CA TYR A 146 5.63 -8.49 -6.38
C TYR A 146 4.34 -7.76 -6.04
N GLY A 147 3.80 -8.01 -4.84
CA GLY A 147 2.69 -7.26 -4.28
C GLY A 147 3.14 -5.94 -3.67
N TYR A 148 2.16 -5.08 -3.45
CA TYR A 148 2.33 -3.80 -2.78
C TYR A 148 2.81 -3.99 -1.33
N THR A 149 3.57 -3.06 -0.78
CA THR A 149 4.16 -3.19 0.56
C THR A 149 3.12 -3.03 1.68
N TYR A 150 1.97 -2.47 1.38
CA TYR A 150 0.86 -2.37 2.32
C TYR A 150 -0.15 -3.51 2.10
N LEU A 151 -0.92 -3.83 3.13
CA LEU A 151 -1.96 -4.86 3.06
C LEU A 151 -3.12 -4.39 2.16
N GLU A 152 -3.54 -5.26 1.25
CA GLU A 152 -4.70 -5.11 0.37
C GLU A 152 -5.82 -6.10 0.70
#